data_44d13578912068722fc8ea58512648f7
#
_entry.id   44d13578912068722fc8ea58512648f7
#
_cell.length_a   1.000
_cell.length_b   1.000
_cell.length_c   1.000
_cell.angle_alpha   90.00
_cell.angle_beta   90.00
_cell.angle_gamma   90.00
#
_symmetry.space_group_name_H-M   'P 1'
#
loop_
_entity.id
_entity.type
_entity.pdbx_description
1 polymer ?
#
loop_
_entity_poly.entity_id
_entity_poly.type
_entity_poly.pdbx_seq_one_letter_code
_entity_poly.pdbx_strand_id
1 'polypeptide(L)'
;MNIVDFLQNHTASTKQTAAFRHARFSEQAGEDVIFQIRALSFDELEEIKRCHEEDSEVYSLLEGVVEPSLKNPELLRKYKVSGYDELVKAIFLPGEITRISSQIVALSGFRKDTIEEIKKN
;
A
#
# COMPACT_ATOMS: atom_id res chain seq x y z
N MET A 1 -4.44 2.14 -33.49
CA MET A 1 -3.17 2.37 -32.76
C MET A 1 -2.40 1.07 -32.68
N ASN A 2 -1.11 1.13 -32.93
CA ASN A 2 -0.22 -0.02 -32.74
C ASN A 2 0.29 -0.01 -31.29
N ILE A 3 0.02 -1.08 -30.57
CA ILE A 3 0.36 -1.19 -29.14
C ILE A 3 1.88 -1.20 -28.94
N VAL A 4 2.63 -1.86 -29.85
CA VAL A 4 4.09 -1.88 -29.76
C VAL A 4 4.66 -0.46 -29.91
N ASP A 5 4.13 0.31 -30.84
CA ASP A 5 4.55 1.70 -31.02
C ASP A 5 4.22 2.55 -29.78
N PHE A 6 3.06 2.33 -29.17
CA PHE A 6 2.69 2.98 -27.91
C PHE A 6 3.72 2.67 -26.81
N LEU A 7 4.05 1.40 -26.63
CA LEU A 7 5.00 0.96 -25.59
C LEU A 7 6.42 1.47 -25.85
N GLN A 8 6.80 1.62 -27.15
CA GLN A 8 8.12 2.14 -27.52
C GLN A 8 8.23 3.66 -27.32
N ASN A 9 7.16 4.39 -27.61
CA ASN A 9 7.16 5.84 -27.62
C ASN A 9 6.65 6.46 -26.32
N HIS A 10 6.05 5.66 -25.45
CA HIS A 10 5.52 6.10 -24.15
C HIS A 10 6.05 5.18 -23.06
N THR A 11 6.52 5.77 -21.98
CA THR A 11 6.88 4.97 -20.80
C THR A 11 5.58 4.55 -20.11
N ALA A 12 5.27 3.25 -20.15
CA ALA A 12 4.14 2.71 -19.42
C ALA A 12 4.46 2.76 -17.92
N SER A 13 3.81 3.68 -17.20
CA SER A 13 4.06 3.84 -15.78
C SER A 13 3.29 2.81 -14.95
N THR A 14 4.01 2.12 -14.06
CA THR A 14 3.41 1.24 -13.07
C THR A 14 3.25 1.93 -11.72
N LYS A 15 3.61 3.21 -11.61
CA LYS A 15 3.54 3.97 -10.37
C LYS A 15 2.12 4.51 -10.17
N GLN A 16 1.34 3.77 -9.39
CA GLN A 16 -0.02 4.18 -9.02
C GLN A 16 -0.01 4.65 -7.58
N THR A 17 -0.71 5.76 -7.30
CA THR A 17 -0.81 6.33 -5.96
C THR A 17 -2.26 6.65 -5.64
N ALA A 18 -2.57 6.73 -4.34
CA ALA A 18 -3.87 7.16 -3.85
C ALA A 18 -3.70 7.78 -2.47
N ALA A 19 -4.74 8.44 -2.02
CA ALA A 19 -4.78 9.01 -0.68
C ALA A 19 -6.09 8.64 -0.01
N PHE A 20 -6.08 8.50 1.32
CA PHE A 20 -7.29 8.27 2.10
C PHE A 20 -7.19 9.00 3.43
N ARG A 21 -8.36 9.28 4.04
CA ARG A 21 -8.46 9.85 5.37
C ARG A 21 -8.53 8.70 6.38
N HIS A 22 -7.62 8.69 7.35
CA HIS A 22 -7.65 7.69 8.43
C HIS A 22 -8.66 8.17 9.50
N ALA A 23 -9.79 7.49 9.60
CA ALA A 23 -10.90 7.94 10.44
C ALA A 23 -10.53 8.04 11.91
N ARG A 24 -9.98 6.98 12.50
CA ARG A 24 -9.66 6.94 13.93
C ARG A 24 -8.60 7.98 14.30
N PHE A 25 -7.53 8.09 13.52
CA PHE A 25 -6.47 9.07 13.77
C PHE A 25 -7.00 10.50 13.61
N SER A 26 -7.86 10.73 12.62
CA SER A 26 -8.46 12.04 12.39
C SER A 26 -9.34 12.47 13.57
N GLU A 27 -10.13 11.55 14.12
CA GLU A 27 -10.95 11.83 15.30
C GLU A 27 -10.08 12.14 16.53
N GLN A 28 -9.02 11.37 16.73
CA GLN A 28 -8.10 11.57 17.86
C GLN A 28 -7.33 12.87 17.73
N ALA A 29 -6.92 13.25 16.51
CA ALA A 29 -6.16 14.46 16.26
C ALA A 29 -7.02 15.73 16.25
N GLY A 30 -8.33 15.59 16.01
CA GLY A 30 -9.22 16.74 15.85
C GLY A 30 -9.09 17.43 14.49
N GLU A 31 -8.44 16.80 13.53
CA GLU A 31 -8.28 17.29 12.16
C GLU A 31 -8.06 16.11 11.21
N ASP A 32 -8.18 16.36 9.91
CA ASP A 32 -8.00 15.30 8.92
C ASP A 32 -6.57 14.79 8.90
N VAL A 33 -6.41 13.48 9.12
CA VAL A 33 -5.13 12.77 8.97
C VAL A 33 -5.19 11.99 7.67
N ILE A 34 -4.41 12.43 6.70
CA ILE A 34 -4.41 11.88 5.34
C ILE A 34 -3.19 11.00 5.14
N PHE A 35 -3.43 9.79 4.66
CA PHE A 35 -2.39 8.85 4.28
C PHE A 35 -2.24 8.86 2.76
N GLN A 36 -1.00 8.76 2.31
CA GLN A 36 -0.70 8.54 0.90
C GLN A 36 -0.12 7.14 0.74
N ILE A 37 -0.64 6.41 -0.23
CA ILE A 37 -0.23 5.03 -0.51
C ILE A 37 0.19 4.92 -1.97
N ARG A 38 0.99 3.89 -2.26
CA ARG A 38 1.46 3.57 -3.61
C ARG A 38 1.28 2.11 -3.94
N ALA A 39 1.26 1.82 -5.22
CA ALA A 39 1.33 0.45 -5.70
C ALA A 39 2.69 -0.17 -5.34
N LEU A 40 2.69 -1.47 -5.12
CA LEU A 40 3.92 -2.24 -4.95
C LEU A 40 4.38 -2.80 -6.30
N SER A 41 5.69 -2.90 -6.49
CA SER A 41 6.25 -3.50 -7.68
C SER A 41 6.12 -5.02 -7.65
N PHE A 42 6.31 -5.66 -8.80
CA PHE A 42 6.32 -7.11 -8.89
C PHE A 42 7.33 -7.72 -7.92
N ASP A 43 8.54 -7.18 -7.90
CA ASP A 43 9.61 -7.68 -7.04
C ASP A 43 9.30 -7.50 -5.56
N GLU A 44 8.70 -6.37 -5.18
CA GLU A 44 8.29 -6.13 -3.79
C GLU A 44 7.24 -7.14 -3.34
N LEU A 45 6.25 -7.41 -4.18
CA LEU A 45 5.21 -8.40 -3.86
C LEU A 45 5.79 -9.81 -3.76
N GLU A 46 6.70 -10.17 -4.67
CA GLU A 46 7.35 -11.48 -4.64
C GLU A 46 8.20 -11.65 -3.37
N GLU A 47 8.92 -10.61 -2.97
CA GLU A 47 9.71 -10.65 -1.75
C GLU A 47 8.84 -10.82 -0.51
N ILE A 48 7.74 -10.07 -0.43
CA ILE A 48 6.80 -10.19 0.68
C ILE A 48 6.23 -11.59 0.75
N LYS A 49 5.81 -12.16 -0.38
CA LYS A 49 5.25 -13.50 -0.46
C LYS A 49 6.27 -14.56 -0.03
N ARG A 50 7.53 -14.41 -0.46
CA ARG A 50 8.59 -15.37 -0.17
C ARG A 50 9.09 -15.29 1.26
N CYS A 51 9.28 -14.07 1.78
CA CYS A 51 9.95 -13.85 3.06
C CYS A 51 9.00 -13.57 4.22
N HIS A 52 7.78 -13.11 3.94
CA HIS A 52 6.84 -12.61 4.95
C HIS A 52 5.42 -13.12 4.73
N GLU A 53 5.27 -14.37 4.36
CA GLU A 53 3.97 -14.95 4.01
C GLU A 53 2.93 -14.77 5.12
N GLU A 54 3.31 -15.01 6.37
CA GLU A 54 2.39 -14.93 7.52
C GLU A 54 2.03 -13.49 7.88
N ASP A 55 2.92 -12.54 7.61
CA ASP A 55 2.74 -11.12 7.93
C ASP A 55 2.64 -10.25 6.66
N SER A 56 2.15 -10.82 5.56
CA SER A 56 2.13 -10.13 4.27
C SER A 56 1.38 -8.81 4.30
N GLU A 57 0.29 -8.71 5.06
CA GLU A 57 -0.48 -7.47 5.17
C GLU A 57 0.33 -6.38 5.87
N VAL A 58 1.05 -6.73 6.93
CA VAL A 58 1.90 -5.79 7.67
C VAL A 58 3.00 -5.25 6.76
N TYR A 59 3.67 -6.12 6.02
CA TYR A 59 4.75 -5.70 5.12
C TYR A 59 4.24 -4.94 3.90
N SER A 60 3.06 -5.30 3.38
CA SER A 60 2.42 -4.52 2.31
C SER A 60 2.11 -3.11 2.77
N LEU A 61 1.61 -2.95 3.99
CA LEU A 61 1.35 -1.64 4.58
C LEU A 61 2.65 -0.85 4.73
N LEU A 62 3.69 -1.46 5.30
CA LEU A 62 4.98 -0.80 5.50
C LEU A 62 5.60 -0.28 4.21
N GLU A 63 5.54 -1.09 3.16
CA GLU A 63 6.12 -0.70 1.87
C GLU A 63 5.23 0.25 1.09
N GLY A 64 3.92 0.11 1.22
CA GLY A 64 2.96 0.87 0.41
C GLY A 64 2.54 2.20 1.00
N VAL A 65 2.71 2.44 2.30
CA VAL A 65 2.39 3.74 2.89
C VAL A 65 3.57 4.68 2.67
N VAL A 66 3.33 5.73 1.89
CA VAL A 66 4.34 6.75 1.58
C VAL A 66 4.33 7.83 2.65
N GLU A 67 3.14 8.29 3.02
CA GLU A 67 2.94 9.31 4.04
C GLU A 67 1.82 8.85 4.97
N PRO A 68 2.04 8.82 6.29
CA PRO A 68 3.24 9.24 7.02
C PRO A 68 4.42 8.26 6.84
N SER A 69 5.64 8.76 7.09
CA SER A 69 6.84 7.93 7.06
C SER A 69 6.88 7.06 8.32
N LEU A 70 6.48 5.79 8.18
CA LEU A 70 6.41 4.86 9.31
C LEU A 70 7.77 4.29 9.69
N LYS A 71 8.73 4.27 8.75
CA LYS A 71 10.08 3.77 9.02
C LYS A 71 10.93 4.86 9.69
N ASN A 72 10.50 5.24 10.88
CA ASN A 72 11.11 6.29 11.68
C ASN A 72 11.58 5.70 13.01
N PRO A 73 12.89 5.72 13.31
CA PRO A 73 13.42 5.14 14.56
C PRO A 73 12.83 5.75 15.84
N GLU A 74 12.41 7.01 15.78
CA GLU A 74 11.79 7.65 16.96
C GLU A 74 10.44 7.03 17.30
N LEU A 75 9.71 6.54 16.29
CA LEU A 75 8.47 5.81 16.54
C LEU A 75 8.73 4.48 17.23
N LEU A 76 9.81 3.79 16.86
CA LEU A 76 10.21 2.56 17.54
C LEU A 76 10.45 2.81 19.03
N ARG A 77 11.13 3.90 19.36
CA ARG A 77 11.40 4.29 20.75
C ARG A 77 10.12 4.65 21.48
N LYS A 78 9.26 5.44 20.83
CA LYS A 78 7.99 5.87 21.44
C LYS A 78 7.10 4.69 21.81
N TYR A 79 6.98 3.71 20.93
CA TYR A 79 6.11 2.55 21.12
C TYR A 79 6.82 1.37 21.77
N LYS A 80 8.11 1.51 22.06
CA LYS A 80 8.93 0.50 22.75
C LYS A 80 8.91 -0.85 22.03
N VAL A 81 9.09 -0.79 20.71
CA VAL A 81 9.18 -1.97 19.85
C VAL A 81 10.54 -2.00 19.16
N SER A 82 10.98 -3.19 18.74
CA SER A 82 12.30 -3.37 18.13
C SER A 82 12.27 -3.35 16.60
N GLY A 83 11.12 -3.64 15.98
CA GLY A 83 10.99 -3.71 14.54
C GLY A 83 9.79 -2.94 14.03
N TYR A 84 9.82 -2.59 12.73
CA TYR A 84 8.72 -1.83 12.11
C TYR A 84 7.47 -2.68 11.92
N ASP A 85 7.60 -3.99 11.80
CA ASP A 85 6.47 -4.90 11.80
C ASP A 85 5.71 -4.85 13.12
N GLU A 86 6.43 -4.85 14.24
CA GLU A 86 5.83 -4.69 15.56
C GLU A 86 5.21 -3.30 15.72
N LEU A 87 5.83 -2.28 15.14
CA LEU A 87 5.32 -0.90 15.18
C LEU A 87 3.95 -0.82 14.53
N VAL A 88 3.78 -1.43 13.35
CA VAL A 88 2.49 -1.44 12.65
C VAL A 88 1.42 -2.07 13.52
N LYS A 89 1.74 -3.20 14.14
CA LYS A 89 0.81 -3.90 15.03
C LYS A 89 0.47 -3.09 16.29
N ALA A 90 1.38 -2.23 16.73
CA ALA A 90 1.17 -1.38 17.91
C ALA A 90 0.32 -0.13 17.60
N ILE A 91 0.43 0.40 16.39
CA ILE A 91 -0.24 1.65 15.97
C ILE A 91 -1.64 1.40 15.43
N PHE A 92 -1.79 0.37 14.59
CA PHE A 92 -3.01 0.12 13.82
C PHE A 92 -3.84 -1.00 14.42
N LEU A 93 -5.16 -0.87 14.30
CA LEU A 93 -6.06 -1.98 14.59
C LEU A 93 -5.94 -3.05 13.50
N PRO A 94 -6.16 -4.33 13.83
CA PRO A 94 -6.04 -5.41 12.83
C PRO A 94 -6.86 -5.16 11.57
N GLY A 95 -8.08 -4.68 11.71
CA GLY A 95 -8.94 -4.37 10.56
C GLY A 95 -8.40 -3.22 9.71
N GLU A 96 -7.73 -2.25 10.34
CA GLU A 96 -7.08 -1.15 9.61
C GLU A 96 -5.92 -1.67 8.78
N ILE A 97 -5.12 -2.57 9.33
CA ILE A 97 -4.01 -3.18 8.61
C ILE A 97 -4.52 -3.91 7.37
N THR A 98 -5.56 -4.71 7.53
CA THR A 98 -6.18 -5.44 6.41
C THR A 98 -6.72 -4.48 5.34
N ARG A 99 -7.43 -3.42 5.77
CA ARG A 99 -8.04 -2.46 4.82
C ARG A 99 -7.00 -1.66 4.06
N ILE A 100 -5.98 -1.16 4.76
CA ILE A 100 -4.91 -0.38 4.12
C ILE A 100 -4.11 -1.27 3.16
N SER A 101 -3.73 -2.46 3.60
CA SER A 101 -3.03 -3.43 2.77
C SER A 101 -3.84 -3.77 1.50
N SER A 102 -5.14 -3.98 1.66
CA SER A 102 -6.04 -4.28 0.54
C SER A 102 -6.06 -3.15 -0.50
N GLN A 103 -6.07 -1.89 -0.05
CA GLN A 103 -6.03 -0.74 -0.94
C GLN A 103 -4.71 -0.67 -1.72
N ILE A 104 -3.60 -0.96 -1.05
CA ILE A 104 -2.27 -0.97 -1.69
C ILE A 104 -2.20 -2.06 -2.75
N VAL A 105 -2.67 -3.26 -2.41
CA VAL A 105 -2.71 -4.39 -3.35
C VAL A 105 -3.62 -4.07 -4.53
N ALA A 106 -4.76 -3.43 -4.29
CA ALA A 106 -5.66 -3.00 -5.37
C ALA A 106 -4.97 -2.05 -6.34
N LEU A 107 -4.19 -1.09 -5.84
CA LEU A 107 -3.40 -0.18 -6.68
C LEU A 107 -2.36 -0.93 -7.50
N SER A 108 -1.92 -2.09 -7.05
CA SER A 108 -0.93 -2.92 -7.72
C SER A 108 -1.53 -3.78 -8.85
N GLY A 109 -2.78 -3.53 -9.22
CA GLY A 109 -3.43 -4.15 -10.36
C GLY A 109 -4.37 -5.29 -10.02
N PHE A 110 -4.64 -5.54 -8.75
CA PHE A 110 -5.52 -6.63 -8.31
C PHE A 110 -6.98 -6.20 -8.15
N ARG A 111 -7.38 -5.17 -8.90
CA ARG A 111 -8.77 -4.69 -8.95
C ARG A 111 -9.53 -5.43 -10.04
N LYS A 112 -10.84 -5.57 -9.85
CA LYS A 112 -11.71 -6.24 -10.83
C LYS A 112 -11.78 -5.52 -12.17
N ASP A 113 -11.60 -4.20 -12.18
CA ASP A 113 -11.69 -3.37 -13.38
C ASP A 113 -10.35 -3.19 -14.11
N THR A 114 -9.29 -3.90 -13.68
CA THR A 114 -7.98 -3.85 -14.31
C THR A 114 -8.03 -4.35 -15.75
N ILE A 115 -8.84 -5.38 -16.00
CA ILE A 115 -9.06 -5.93 -17.34
C ILE A 115 -10.56 -5.83 -17.64
N GLU A 116 -10.86 -5.22 -18.76
CA GLU A 116 -12.25 -5.07 -19.22
C GLU A 116 -12.49 -5.96 -20.43
N GLU A 117 -13.50 -6.81 -20.33
CA GLU A 117 -13.87 -7.69 -21.42
C GLU A 117 -14.66 -6.93 -22.48
N ILE A 118 -14.28 -7.08 -23.75
CA ILE A 118 -15.05 -6.52 -24.85
C ILE A 118 -16.20 -7.49 -25.18
N LYS A 119 -17.42 -7.01 -24.98
CA LYS A 119 -18.62 -7.77 -25.32
C LYS A 119 -18.95 -7.57 -26.78
N LYS A 120 -19.10 -8.69 -27.50
CA LYS A 120 -19.57 -8.67 -28.88
C LYS A 120 -21.09 -8.79 -28.89
N ASN A 121 -21.73 -7.91 -29.64
CA ASN A 121 -23.18 -7.99 -29.87
C ASN A 121 -23.49 -9.02 -30.94
#